data_7ac87388fe8c519bb8fc5988de094b13
#
_entry.id   7ac87388fe8c519bb8fc5988de094b13
#
_cell.length_a   1.000
_cell.length_b   1.000
_cell.length_c   1.000
_cell.angle_alpha   90.00
_cell.angle_beta   90.00
_cell.angle_gamma   90.00
#
_symmetry.space_group_name_H-M   'P 1'
#
loop_
_entity.id
_entity.type
_entity.pdbx_description
1 polymer ?
#
loop_
_entity_poly.entity_id
_entity_poly.type
_entity_poly.pdbx_seq_one_letter_code
_entity_poly.pdbx_strand_id
1 'polypeptide(L)'
;MSFTTIKHAFIGLLIVLVLAIVLIRQTYVEFEAFPDRSSMPMLASTEMELVTHLPMPPGNIAVADNGDIFFTFHPEAQPAINVAKLVEGEAQPFPSIDWQPGGAEPYAFNEVLSVRIDQQQRLWVCDNGTHALEKLRLLGFVSVPGVVKQRFT
;
A
#
# COMPACT_ATOMS: atom_id res chain seq x y z
N MET A 1 22.37 -15.83 -45.68
CA MET A 1 20.91 -15.49 -45.75
C MET A 1 20.79 -14.32 -46.73
N SER A 2 19.93 -14.43 -47.74
CA SER A 2 19.77 -13.37 -48.75
C SER A 2 19.11 -12.14 -48.08
N PHE A 3 19.52 -10.94 -48.52
CA PHE A 3 18.92 -9.68 -48.06
C PHE A 3 17.39 -9.64 -48.25
N THR A 4 16.90 -10.29 -49.27
CA THR A 4 15.48 -10.48 -49.57
C THR A 4 14.78 -11.32 -48.51
N THR A 5 15.40 -12.40 -48.02
CA THR A 5 14.84 -13.25 -46.97
C THR A 5 14.71 -12.50 -45.65
N ILE A 6 15.66 -11.64 -45.30
CA ILE A 6 15.65 -10.80 -44.09
C ILE A 6 14.53 -9.77 -44.19
N LYS A 7 14.32 -9.12 -45.33
CA LYS A 7 13.21 -8.19 -45.55
C LYS A 7 11.84 -8.84 -45.35
N HIS A 8 11.64 -10.03 -45.93
CA HIS A 8 10.34 -10.71 -45.77
C HIS A 8 10.09 -11.17 -44.34
N ALA A 9 11.13 -11.62 -43.62
CA ALA A 9 11.03 -11.97 -42.22
C ALA A 9 10.66 -10.74 -41.33
N PHE A 10 11.27 -9.59 -41.63
CA PHE A 10 10.98 -8.35 -40.91
C PHE A 10 9.56 -7.84 -41.17
N ILE A 11 9.09 -7.90 -42.43
CA ILE A 11 7.70 -7.53 -42.77
C ILE A 11 6.73 -8.48 -42.10
N GLY A 12 6.99 -9.79 -42.10
CA GLY A 12 6.13 -10.75 -41.39
C GLY A 12 6.03 -10.50 -39.90
N LEU A 13 7.14 -10.18 -39.23
CA LEU A 13 7.18 -9.83 -37.82
C LEU A 13 6.38 -8.56 -37.53
N LEU A 14 6.48 -7.54 -38.38
CA LEU A 14 5.75 -6.29 -38.25
C LEU A 14 4.22 -6.52 -38.36
N ILE A 15 3.80 -7.35 -39.31
CA ILE A 15 2.39 -7.71 -39.49
C ILE A 15 1.85 -8.42 -38.24
N VAL A 16 2.59 -9.39 -37.71
CA VAL A 16 2.21 -10.10 -36.50
C VAL A 16 2.10 -9.14 -35.31
N LEU A 17 3.03 -8.21 -35.17
CA LEU A 17 3.00 -7.19 -34.10
C LEU A 17 1.77 -6.28 -34.22
N VAL A 18 1.46 -5.81 -35.43
CA VAL A 18 0.26 -4.97 -35.68
C VAL A 18 -1.01 -5.74 -35.38
N LEU A 19 -1.12 -6.99 -35.82
CA LEU A 19 -2.27 -7.83 -35.52
C LEU A 19 -2.43 -8.08 -34.02
N ALA A 20 -1.33 -8.31 -33.29
CA ALA A 20 -1.36 -8.46 -31.84
C ALA A 20 -1.83 -7.18 -31.15
N ILE A 21 -1.38 -6.01 -31.59
CA ILE A 21 -1.82 -4.71 -31.05
C ILE A 21 -3.32 -4.50 -31.32
N VAL A 22 -3.80 -4.82 -32.52
CA VAL A 22 -5.23 -4.71 -32.87
C VAL A 22 -6.08 -5.64 -32.00
N LEU A 23 -5.65 -6.89 -31.84
CA LEU A 23 -6.35 -7.86 -30.98
C LEU A 23 -6.37 -7.39 -29.52
N ILE A 24 -5.24 -6.93 -29.00
CA ILE A 24 -5.18 -6.38 -27.64
C ILE A 24 -6.14 -5.19 -27.49
N ARG A 25 -6.15 -4.27 -28.46
CA ARG A 25 -7.07 -3.14 -28.44
C ARG A 25 -8.53 -3.56 -28.47
N GLN A 26 -8.91 -4.55 -29.30
CA GLN A 26 -10.28 -5.04 -29.35
C GLN A 26 -10.71 -5.75 -28.06
N THR A 27 -9.77 -6.42 -27.37
CA THR A 27 -10.08 -7.17 -26.13
C THR A 27 -10.08 -6.30 -24.88
N TYR A 28 -9.30 -5.21 -24.86
CA TYR A 28 -9.06 -4.42 -23.63
C TYR A 28 -9.56 -2.97 -23.69
N VAL A 29 -10.11 -2.49 -24.81
CA VAL A 29 -10.43 -1.06 -25.00
C VAL A 29 -11.93 -0.74 -25.01
N GLU A 30 -12.81 -1.71 -24.90
CA GLU A 30 -14.22 -1.43 -24.59
C GLU A 30 -14.40 -1.34 -23.06
N PHE A 31 -13.79 -0.34 -22.43
CA PHE A 31 -14.25 0.06 -21.12
C PHE A 31 -15.51 0.90 -21.30
N GLU A 32 -16.67 0.31 -20.99
CA GLU A 32 -17.84 1.13 -20.67
C GLU A 32 -17.42 2.12 -19.59
N ALA A 33 -17.68 3.39 -19.82
CA ALA A 33 -17.43 4.39 -18.80
C ALA A 33 -18.21 3.98 -17.54
N PHE A 34 -17.51 3.85 -16.41
CA PHE A 34 -18.18 3.55 -15.15
C PHE A 34 -19.30 4.58 -14.94
N PRO A 35 -20.51 4.15 -14.56
CA PRO A 35 -21.57 5.08 -14.24
C PRO A 35 -21.09 6.04 -13.14
N ASP A 36 -21.30 7.33 -13.35
CA ASP A 36 -21.01 8.32 -12.31
C ASP A 36 -21.89 8.02 -11.08
N ARG A 37 -21.25 7.56 -10.03
CA ARG A 37 -21.86 7.32 -8.71
C ARG A 37 -21.39 8.34 -7.69
N SER A 38 -20.77 9.45 -8.15
CA SER A 38 -20.41 10.54 -7.26
C SER A 38 -21.67 11.10 -6.61
N SER A 39 -21.57 11.41 -5.34
CA SER A 39 -22.58 12.12 -4.58
C SER A 39 -22.00 13.44 -4.10
N MET A 40 -22.86 14.38 -3.79
CA MET A 40 -22.43 15.60 -3.10
C MET A 40 -21.72 15.22 -1.79
N PRO A 41 -20.58 15.83 -1.46
CA PRO A 41 -19.94 15.62 -0.17
C PRO A 41 -20.94 15.86 0.98
N MET A 42 -20.97 14.95 1.95
CA MET A 42 -21.86 15.10 3.11
C MET A 42 -21.43 16.24 4.03
N LEU A 43 -20.14 16.58 4.03
CA LEU A 43 -19.56 17.66 4.82
C LEU A 43 -18.96 18.70 3.89
N ALA A 44 -19.08 19.96 4.26
CA ALA A 44 -18.38 21.04 3.55
C ALA A 44 -16.86 20.95 3.82
N SER A 45 -16.05 21.38 2.86
CA SER A 45 -14.58 21.42 3.04
C SER A 45 -14.15 22.29 4.23
N THR A 46 -14.97 23.24 4.64
CA THR A 46 -14.75 24.09 5.82
C THR A 46 -14.93 23.34 7.14
N GLU A 47 -15.52 22.15 7.13
CA GLU A 47 -15.68 21.30 8.31
C GLU A 47 -14.51 20.34 8.50
N MET A 48 -13.54 20.34 7.57
CA MET A 48 -12.32 19.55 7.69
C MET A 48 -11.29 20.30 8.52
N GLU A 49 -10.67 19.60 9.44
CA GLU A 49 -9.57 20.08 10.25
C GLU A 49 -8.27 19.41 9.83
N LEU A 50 -7.19 20.19 9.73
CA LEU A 50 -5.86 19.66 9.47
C LEU A 50 -5.32 19.02 10.75
N VAL A 51 -5.07 17.71 10.71
CA VAL A 51 -4.55 16.96 11.85
C VAL A 51 -3.04 17.19 12.02
N THR A 52 -2.28 17.04 10.94
CA THR A 52 -0.82 17.26 10.95
C THR A 52 -0.25 17.38 9.54
N HIS A 53 0.99 17.85 9.43
CA HIS A 53 1.82 17.75 8.23
C HIS A 53 2.83 16.62 8.40
N LEU A 54 2.89 15.72 7.44
CA LEU A 54 3.86 14.61 7.43
C LEU A 54 4.95 14.87 6.38
N PRO A 55 6.19 14.46 6.64
CA PRO A 55 7.30 14.64 5.70
C PRO A 55 7.18 13.76 4.44
N MET A 56 6.38 12.70 4.53
CA MET A 56 6.11 11.75 3.43
C MET A 56 4.63 11.40 3.41
N PRO A 57 4.08 10.98 2.26
CA PRO A 57 2.68 10.62 2.15
C PRO A 57 2.35 9.41 3.04
N PRO A 58 1.25 9.47 3.83
CA PRO A 58 0.72 8.30 4.51
C PRO A 58 0.15 7.32 3.50
N GLY A 59 0.23 6.02 3.81
CA GLY A 59 -0.38 4.97 3.01
C GLY A 59 -1.81 4.68 3.46
N ASN A 60 -1.96 4.23 4.70
CA ASN A 60 -3.26 3.87 5.29
C ASN A 60 -3.32 4.36 6.74
N ILE A 61 -4.53 4.70 7.20
CA ILE A 61 -4.76 5.32 8.52
C ILE A 61 -5.81 4.49 9.27
N ALA A 62 -5.60 4.31 10.57
CA ALA A 62 -6.56 3.73 11.50
C ALA A 62 -6.64 4.58 12.78
N VAL A 63 -7.87 4.84 13.24
CA VAL A 63 -8.12 5.62 14.45
C VAL A 63 -8.75 4.72 15.49
N ALA A 64 -8.19 4.70 16.69
CA ALA A 64 -8.72 3.97 17.83
C ALA A 64 -9.84 4.76 18.54
N ASP A 65 -10.67 4.06 19.31
CA ASP A 65 -11.77 4.69 20.05
C ASP A 65 -11.28 5.76 21.07
N ASN A 66 -10.07 5.62 21.55
CA ASN A 66 -9.44 6.60 22.45
C ASN A 66 -8.82 7.81 21.72
N GLY A 67 -8.97 7.88 20.38
CA GLY A 67 -8.42 8.95 19.56
C GLY A 67 -6.97 8.73 19.08
N ASP A 68 -6.31 7.63 19.47
CA ASP A 68 -4.99 7.30 18.95
C ASP A 68 -5.03 7.08 17.43
N ILE A 69 -4.13 7.74 16.71
CA ILE A 69 -4.02 7.64 15.26
C ILE A 69 -2.77 6.82 14.91
N PHE A 70 -3.01 5.73 14.17
CA PHE A 70 -1.96 4.88 13.62
C PHE A 70 -1.99 4.96 12.11
N PHE A 71 -0.82 4.94 11.49
CA PHE A 71 -0.74 5.00 10.02
C PHE A 71 0.51 4.34 9.50
N THR A 72 0.49 4.02 8.20
CA THR A 72 1.69 3.58 7.48
C THR A 72 2.22 4.73 6.65
N PHE A 73 3.53 4.78 6.44
CA PHE A 73 4.08 5.49 5.29
C PHE A 73 4.07 4.58 4.07
N HIS A 74 3.89 5.18 2.88
CA HIS A 74 3.81 4.39 1.66
C HIS A 74 5.15 3.71 1.36
N PRO A 75 5.21 2.38 1.14
CA PRO A 75 6.46 1.64 0.97
C PRO A 75 7.35 2.14 -0.17
N GLU A 76 6.75 2.60 -1.27
CA GLU A 76 7.48 3.16 -2.41
C GLU A 76 8.32 4.41 -2.07
N ALA A 77 7.98 5.09 -0.98
CA ALA A 77 8.77 6.21 -0.47
C ALA A 77 10.02 5.75 0.32
N GLN A 78 10.21 4.44 0.48
CA GLN A 78 11.30 3.83 1.24
C GLN A 78 11.45 4.43 2.66
N PRO A 79 10.38 4.46 3.45
CA PRO A 79 10.38 5.11 4.74
C PRO A 79 11.25 4.35 5.76
N ALA A 80 11.94 5.07 6.63
CA ALA A 80 12.61 4.48 7.79
C ALA A 80 11.62 3.95 8.84
N ILE A 81 10.38 4.45 8.83
CA ILE A 81 9.28 4.04 9.70
C ILE A 81 8.13 3.55 8.83
N ASN A 82 7.81 2.27 8.90
CA ASN A 82 6.69 1.70 8.15
C ASN A 82 5.35 1.90 8.84
N VAL A 83 5.31 1.70 10.16
CA VAL A 83 4.12 1.91 10.98
C VAL A 83 4.43 2.96 12.04
N ALA A 84 3.60 3.97 12.12
CA ALA A 84 3.73 5.05 13.07
C ALA A 84 2.46 5.24 13.89
N LYS A 85 2.62 5.78 15.09
CA LYS A 85 1.58 6.42 15.88
C LYS A 85 1.81 7.92 15.85
N LEU A 86 0.73 8.68 15.69
CA LEU A 86 0.78 10.13 15.81
C LEU A 86 0.82 10.52 17.30
N VAL A 87 1.87 11.22 17.72
CA VAL A 87 2.05 11.70 19.09
C VAL A 87 2.43 13.17 19.04
N GLU A 88 1.60 14.04 19.60
CA GLU A 88 1.84 15.50 19.62
C GLU A 88 2.10 16.09 18.22
N GLY A 89 1.45 15.54 17.18
CA GLY A 89 1.62 15.99 15.80
C GLY A 89 2.80 15.36 15.07
N GLU A 90 3.62 14.53 15.72
CA GLU A 90 4.79 13.89 15.16
C GLU A 90 4.60 12.39 14.95
N ALA A 91 5.19 11.84 13.88
CA ALA A 91 5.19 10.41 13.59
C ALA A 91 6.21 9.69 14.47
N GLN A 92 5.77 8.86 15.39
CA GLN A 92 6.63 8.01 16.19
C GLN A 92 6.52 6.54 15.76
N PRO A 93 7.65 5.78 15.72
CA PRO A 93 7.63 4.39 15.30
C PRO A 93 6.77 3.55 16.24
N PHE A 94 5.84 2.76 15.66
CA PHE A 94 4.98 1.85 16.42
C PHE A 94 5.23 0.40 16.02
N PRO A 95 5.29 -0.56 16.99
CA PRO A 95 5.26 -0.36 18.45
C PRO A 95 6.58 0.22 19.00
N SER A 96 7.69 0.03 18.30
CA SER A 96 9.00 0.63 18.62
C SER A 96 9.88 0.70 17.37
N ILE A 97 11.06 1.29 17.47
CA ILE A 97 12.04 1.35 16.38
C ILE A 97 12.55 -0.05 16.01
N ASP A 98 12.59 -0.99 16.93
CA ASP A 98 13.07 -2.35 16.69
C ASP A 98 12.14 -3.15 15.77
N TRP A 99 10.89 -2.72 15.62
CA TRP A 99 9.90 -3.29 14.69
C TRP A 99 9.98 -2.69 13.30
N GLN A 100 10.71 -1.62 13.09
CA GLN A 100 10.82 -0.97 11.80
C GLN A 100 11.83 -1.68 10.88
N PRO A 101 11.92 -1.37 9.59
CA PRO A 101 12.85 -2.02 8.67
C PRO A 101 14.29 -2.01 9.19
N GLY A 102 14.91 -3.18 9.23
CA GLY A 102 16.26 -3.36 9.78
C GLY A 102 16.35 -3.33 11.31
N GLY A 103 15.23 -3.29 12.01
CA GLY A 103 15.18 -3.35 13.48
C GLY A 103 15.55 -4.72 14.04
N ALA A 104 15.72 -4.80 15.36
CA ALA A 104 16.22 -5.99 16.07
C ALA A 104 15.16 -7.09 16.26
N GLU A 105 13.87 -6.78 16.09
CA GLU A 105 12.81 -7.78 16.27
C GLU A 105 12.83 -8.84 15.17
N PRO A 106 12.63 -10.14 15.53
CA PRO A 106 12.65 -11.24 14.55
C PRO A 106 11.60 -11.10 13.45
N TYR A 107 10.59 -10.28 13.68
CA TYR A 107 9.47 -10.02 12.78
C TYR A 107 9.36 -8.53 12.44
N ALA A 108 10.47 -7.81 12.43
CA ALA A 108 10.52 -6.44 11.97
C ALA A 108 9.80 -6.27 10.62
N PHE A 109 9.15 -5.14 10.43
CA PHE A 109 8.36 -4.85 9.24
C PHE A 109 9.25 -4.76 8.00
N ASN A 110 8.70 -5.21 6.87
CA ASN A 110 9.33 -5.05 5.55
C ASN A 110 8.56 -4.03 4.71
N GLU A 111 7.35 -4.39 4.29
CA GLU A 111 6.49 -3.54 3.46
C GLU A 111 5.07 -3.54 4.00
N VAL A 112 4.78 -2.62 4.91
CA VAL A 112 3.45 -2.53 5.47
C VAL A 112 2.57 -1.70 4.56
N LEU A 113 1.53 -2.34 4.01
CA LEU A 113 0.55 -1.69 3.14
C LEU A 113 -0.66 -1.18 3.90
N SER A 114 -1.07 -1.86 4.97
CA SER A 114 -2.32 -1.55 5.62
C SER A 114 -2.28 -1.77 7.13
N VAL A 115 -3.01 -0.92 7.83
CA VAL A 115 -3.32 -1.04 9.26
C VAL A 115 -4.82 -0.94 9.48
N ARG A 116 -5.34 -1.68 10.46
CA ARG A 116 -6.75 -1.64 10.84
C ARG A 116 -6.91 -1.91 12.33
N ILE A 117 -7.84 -1.20 12.97
CA ILE A 117 -8.25 -1.46 14.33
C ILE A 117 -9.55 -2.28 14.32
N ASP A 118 -9.58 -3.34 15.13
CA ASP A 118 -10.75 -4.19 15.30
C ASP A 118 -11.63 -3.73 16.48
N GLN A 119 -12.77 -4.43 16.65
CA GLN A 119 -13.71 -4.13 17.72
C GLN A 119 -13.13 -4.35 19.14
N GLN A 120 -12.03 -5.10 19.26
CA GLN A 120 -11.30 -5.29 20.51
C GLN A 120 -10.17 -4.28 20.69
N GLN A 121 -10.14 -3.24 19.87
CA GLN A 121 -9.10 -2.19 19.87
C GLN A 121 -7.69 -2.72 19.67
N ARG A 122 -7.55 -3.79 18.86
CA ARG A 122 -6.25 -4.30 18.43
C ARG A 122 -5.88 -3.69 17.08
N LEU A 123 -4.65 -3.22 16.97
CA LEU A 123 -4.10 -2.81 15.68
C LEU A 123 -3.64 -4.04 14.90
N TRP A 124 -4.20 -4.26 13.74
CA TRP A 124 -3.76 -5.26 12.77
C TRP A 124 -2.88 -4.58 11.72
N VAL A 125 -1.76 -5.21 11.43
CA VAL A 125 -0.77 -4.73 10.46
C VAL A 125 -0.63 -5.80 9.38
N CYS A 126 -0.87 -5.42 8.13
CA CYS A 126 -0.67 -6.26 6.97
C CYS A 126 0.67 -5.92 6.33
N ASP A 127 1.64 -6.80 6.51
CA ASP A 127 2.97 -6.68 5.96
C ASP A 127 3.09 -7.58 4.73
N ASN A 128 3.31 -6.99 3.57
CA ASN A 128 3.37 -7.67 2.28
C ASN A 128 4.71 -8.38 2.03
N GLY A 129 5.68 -8.25 2.93
CA GLY A 129 7.05 -8.68 2.66
C GLY A 129 7.67 -7.85 1.52
N THR A 130 8.67 -8.39 0.86
CA THR A 130 9.34 -7.70 -0.25
C THR A 130 8.52 -7.90 -1.54
N HIS A 131 7.58 -7.01 -1.87
CA HIS A 131 6.69 -7.07 -3.03
C HIS A 131 6.03 -8.45 -3.24
N ALA A 132 5.55 -9.05 -2.15
CA ALA A 132 5.00 -10.42 -2.12
C ALA A 132 5.98 -11.53 -2.55
N LEU A 133 7.28 -11.25 -2.63
CA LEU A 133 8.32 -12.27 -2.85
C LEU A 133 8.61 -13.07 -1.57
N GLU A 134 8.27 -12.50 -0.42
CA GLU A 134 8.30 -13.18 0.87
C GLU A 134 6.87 -13.46 1.36
N LYS A 135 6.76 -14.19 2.47
CA LYS A 135 5.43 -14.51 3.02
C LYS A 135 4.73 -13.26 3.52
N LEU A 136 3.51 -13.06 3.05
CA LEU A 136 2.58 -12.09 3.62
C LEU A 136 2.38 -12.39 5.12
N ARG A 137 2.44 -11.35 5.95
CA ARG A 137 2.29 -11.46 7.41
C ARG A 137 1.14 -10.59 7.89
N LEU A 138 0.33 -11.13 8.78
CA LEU A 138 -0.68 -10.39 9.50
C LEU A 138 -0.31 -10.37 10.98
N LEU A 139 0.00 -9.20 11.50
CA LEU A 139 0.49 -9.00 12.87
C LEU A 139 -0.57 -8.23 13.67
N GLY A 140 -0.92 -8.72 14.84
CA GLY A 140 -1.88 -8.08 15.74
C GLY A 140 -1.19 -7.50 16.97
N PHE A 141 -1.43 -6.23 17.26
CA PHE A 141 -0.93 -5.51 18.42
C PHE A 141 -2.08 -5.10 19.33
N VAL A 142 -1.96 -5.39 20.62
CA VAL A 142 -2.92 -4.86 21.59
C VAL A 142 -2.53 -3.42 21.90
N SER A 143 -3.52 -2.56 22.13
CA SER A 143 -3.35 -1.11 22.37
C SER A 143 -2.52 -0.74 23.62
N VAL A 144 -1.98 -1.72 24.35
CA VAL A 144 -0.99 -1.52 25.41
C VAL A 144 0.40 -1.45 24.77
N PRO A 145 1.21 -0.44 25.07
CA PRO A 145 2.51 -0.27 24.42
C PRO A 145 3.36 -1.54 24.44
N GLY A 146 3.74 -2.03 23.25
CA GLY A 146 4.81 -3.01 23.08
C GLY A 146 4.46 -4.49 23.21
N VAL A 147 3.20 -4.90 23.36
CA VAL A 147 2.85 -6.32 23.49
C VAL A 147 2.22 -6.87 22.20
N VAL A 148 3.00 -7.63 21.42
CA VAL A 148 2.49 -8.46 20.35
C VAL A 148 1.80 -9.68 20.96
N LYS A 149 0.49 -9.83 20.82
CA LYS A 149 -0.24 -10.96 21.38
C LYS A 149 -0.51 -12.10 20.41
N GLN A 150 -0.54 -11.87 19.10
CA GLN A 150 -0.81 -12.94 18.13
C GLN A 150 -0.20 -12.69 16.76
N ARG A 151 0.31 -13.75 16.17
CA ARG A 151 0.76 -13.84 14.78
C ARG A 151 -0.11 -14.85 14.06
N PHE A 152 -0.63 -14.49 12.90
CA PHE A 152 -1.23 -15.40 11.94
C PHE A 152 -0.33 -15.46 10.70
N THR A 153 0.04 -16.67 10.29
CA THR A 153 0.76 -16.94 9.03
C THR A 153 -0.18 -17.51 8.01
#